data_4a762385c3724c0e03dcc78dceabd585
#
_entry.id   4a762385c3724c0e03dcc78dceabd585
#
_cell.length_a   1.000
_cell.length_b   1.000
_cell.length_c   1.000
_cell.angle_alpha   90.00
_cell.angle_beta   90.00
_cell.angle_gamma   90.00
#
_symmetry.space_group_name_H-M   'P 1'
#
loop_
_entity.id
_entity.type
_entity.pdbx_description
1 polymer ?
#
loop_
_entity_poly.entity_id
_entity_poly.type
_entity_poly.pdbx_seq_one_letter_code
_entity_poly.pdbx_strand_id
1 'polypeptide(L)'
;MNSISRLYPINRHRLLDGPLATHVELFVAHLLQGRYAWSSVRRYLVGVAHFAHWLTRTRIGVEALDEAVISRFLDQHLPRCSCEAPVERNRRDLQAACTLLLMVLRTGNVVAKPSLPRGYIEEELRDFDAYLQGARGLSSGTRTDYLRVVRQFLAGRFGRRPVAISVIKPAQIKTFIAAKLKACPSGTNAASVACALRAYLRYRAGCGDAVLALHGAILSPAHWNLSTLPRSLNTQEIERVLAAFPATLPDYRRGYAIVRCALDLGLRIGEITNLKLNDIDWRNGTVTLRQSKSRREHILPLPVATGRAIANYVRYERPSTTNPAVFVRHVAPRDVPLSVDGVHKVIRNAYRRAGLKHGRSHALRHSLARRMVEHGSSIKEVADVLRHRSLNTTLIYAKLDTPRLAAVALPWPGSAQ
;
A
#
# COMPACT_ATOMS: atom_id res chain seq x y z
N MET A 1 32.18 2.77 19.59
CA MET A 1 31.73 3.85 20.52
C MET A 1 30.24 3.69 20.73
N ASN A 2 29.82 3.52 21.96
CA ASN A 2 28.39 3.28 22.29
C ASN A 2 27.56 4.51 21.95
N SER A 3 26.46 4.34 21.17
CA SER A 3 25.58 5.43 20.72
C SER A 3 24.98 6.22 21.88
N ILE A 4 24.80 5.59 23.02
CA ILE A 4 24.22 6.19 24.24
C ILE A 4 25.21 7.19 24.87
N SER A 5 26.52 6.95 24.79
CA SER A 5 27.52 7.87 25.37
C SER A 5 27.56 9.25 24.74
N ARG A 6 27.00 9.37 23.51
CA ARG A 6 26.92 10.63 22.78
C ARG A 6 25.67 11.47 23.11
N LEU A 7 24.80 10.98 23.99
CA LEU A 7 23.62 11.73 24.45
C LEU A 7 23.98 12.66 25.61
N TYR A 8 23.13 13.65 25.84
CA TYR A 8 23.20 14.47 27.03
C TYR A 8 23.11 13.64 28.32
N PRO A 9 23.81 13.99 29.40
CA PRO A 9 23.83 13.22 30.64
C PRO A 9 22.43 12.88 31.16
N ILE A 10 21.53 13.81 31.18
CA ILE A 10 20.14 13.62 31.63
C ILE A 10 19.40 12.54 30.82
N ASN A 11 19.61 12.49 29.50
CA ASN A 11 18.96 11.48 28.67
C ASN A 11 19.62 10.10 28.85
N ARG A 12 20.93 10.06 29.10
CA ARG A 12 21.62 8.80 29.47
C ARG A 12 21.08 8.23 30.78
N HIS A 13 20.97 9.07 31.81
CA HIS A 13 20.40 8.67 33.09
C HIS A 13 18.94 8.15 32.92
N ARG A 14 18.09 8.86 32.23
CA ARG A 14 16.70 8.43 31.95
C ARG A 14 16.59 7.08 31.23
N LEU A 15 17.55 6.77 30.36
CA LEU A 15 17.59 5.51 29.64
C LEU A 15 18.19 4.36 30.47
N LEU A 16 19.23 4.62 31.25
CA LEU A 16 20.01 3.60 31.92
C LEU A 16 19.52 3.30 33.34
N ASP A 17 18.82 4.23 33.97
CA ASP A 17 18.29 4.08 35.34
C ASP A 17 16.77 3.94 35.37
N GLY A 18 16.14 3.83 34.19
CA GLY A 18 14.70 3.65 34.03
C GLY A 18 14.28 2.21 33.71
N PRO A 19 12.98 1.95 33.59
CA PRO A 19 12.44 0.62 33.29
C PRO A 19 12.89 0.03 31.95
N LEU A 20 13.42 0.85 31.05
CA LEU A 20 13.93 0.43 29.74
C LEU A 20 15.44 0.08 29.75
N ALA A 21 16.16 0.25 30.87
CA ALA A 21 17.61 0.18 30.94
C ALA A 21 18.20 -1.09 30.29
N THR A 22 17.65 -2.27 30.61
CA THR A 22 18.12 -3.57 30.09
C THR A 22 17.79 -3.77 28.59
N HIS A 23 16.95 -2.92 28.01
CA HIS A 23 16.43 -3.09 26.63
C HIS A 23 16.87 -1.99 25.66
N VAL A 24 17.53 -0.94 26.16
CA VAL A 24 17.99 0.19 25.32
C VAL A 24 18.99 -0.27 24.27
N GLU A 25 19.90 -1.18 24.61
CA GLU A 25 20.88 -1.69 23.67
C GLU A 25 20.23 -2.48 22.52
N LEU A 26 19.18 -3.26 22.80
CA LEU A 26 18.39 -3.94 21.78
C LEU A 26 17.77 -2.94 20.78
N PHE A 27 17.25 -1.82 21.29
CA PHE A 27 16.69 -0.77 20.46
C PHE A 27 17.76 -0.05 19.63
N VAL A 28 18.91 0.25 20.23
CA VAL A 28 20.06 0.85 19.52
C VAL A 28 20.57 -0.08 18.43
N ALA A 29 20.73 -1.37 18.71
CA ALA A 29 21.14 -2.36 17.73
C ALA A 29 20.20 -2.42 16.54
N HIS A 30 18.88 -2.41 16.78
CA HIS A 30 17.88 -2.35 15.72
C HIS A 30 18.01 -1.09 14.83
N LEU A 31 18.21 0.07 15.43
CA LEU A 31 18.41 1.32 14.69
C LEU A 31 19.69 1.30 13.84
N LEU A 32 20.78 0.77 14.37
CA LEU A 32 22.06 0.65 13.67
C LEU A 32 21.97 -0.37 12.54
N GLN A 33 21.36 -1.52 12.77
CA GLN A 33 21.10 -2.53 11.76
C GLN A 33 20.25 -1.98 10.61
N GLY A 34 19.25 -1.16 10.93
CA GLY A 34 18.41 -0.46 9.95
C GLY A 34 19.13 0.69 9.23
N ARG A 35 20.41 0.95 9.55
CA ARG A 35 21.24 2.03 8.98
C ARG A 35 20.59 3.41 9.13
N TYR A 36 20.02 3.70 10.29
CA TYR A 36 19.49 5.03 10.60
C TYR A 36 20.63 6.05 10.71
N ALA A 37 20.44 7.25 10.14
CA ALA A 37 21.37 8.35 10.31
C ALA A 37 21.48 8.72 11.80
N TRP A 38 22.68 9.13 12.26
CA TRP A 38 22.91 9.47 13.66
C TRP A 38 21.91 10.52 14.18
N SER A 39 21.57 11.51 13.40
CA SER A 39 20.55 12.50 13.75
C SER A 39 19.19 11.88 14.09
N SER A 40 18.80 10.83 13.35
CA SER A 40 17.56 10.08 13.61
C SER A 40 17.69 9.17 14.83
N VAL A 41 18.83 8.47 14.97
CA VAL A 41 19.13 7.64 16.15
C VAL A 41 19.07 8.50 17.42
N ARG A 42 19.75 9.65 17.41
CA ARG A 42 19.76 10.59 18.55
C ARG A 42 18.35 11.05 18.88
N ARG A 43 17.56 11.47 17.90
CA ARG A 43 16.19 11.94 18.09
C ARG A 43 15.29 10.86 18.68
N TYR A 44 15.40 9.63 18.18
CA TYR A 44 14.63 8.50 18.70
C TYR A 44 15.06 8.15 20.13
N LEU A 45 16.35 8.14 20.43
CA LEU A 45 16.83 7.89 21.78
C LEU A 45 16.41 8.99 22.77
N VAL A 46 16.42 10.26 22.37
CA VAL A 46 15.88 11.37 23.19
C VAL A 46 14.38 11.22 23.44
N GLY A 47 13.63 10.80 22.41
CA GLY A 47 12.21 10.50 22.54
C GLY A 47 11.93 9.33 23.48
N VAL A 48 12.69 8.24 23.35
CA VAL A 48 12.60 7.07 24.23
C VAL A 48 13.05 7.40 25.66
N ALA A 49 14.07 8.27 25.85
CA ALA A 49 14.47 8.77 27.17
C ALA A 49 13.35 9.56 27.86
N HIS A 50 12.65 10.39 27.11
CA HIS A 50 11.49 11.12 27.61
C HIS A 50 10.35 10.14 28.02
N PHE A 51 10.07 9.16 27.20
CA PHE A 51 9.09 8.11 27.50
C PHE A 51 9.48 7.28 28.72
N ALA A 52 10.75 6.85 28.81
CA ALA A 52 11.29 6.12 29.97
C ALA A 52 11.14 6.90 31.28
N HIS A 53 11.47 8.20 31.26
CA HIS A 53 11.29 9.07 32.42
C HIS A 53 9.81 9.13 32.86
N TRP A 54 8.86 9.22 31.92
CA TRP A 54 7.43 9.21 32.25
C TRP A 54 6.99 7.85 32.80
N LEU A 55 7.50 6.73 32.23
CA LEU A 55 7.22 5.38 32.75
C LEU A 55 7.68 5.21 34.20
N THR A 56 8.89 5.70 34.53
CA THR A 56 9.39 5.71 35.91
C THR A 56 8.46 6.46 36.86
N ARG A 57 8.05 7.67 36.48
CA ARG A 57 7.14 8.52 37.28
C ARG A 57 5.75 7.90 37.48
N THR A 58 5.27 7.15 36.48
CA THR A 58 3.96 6.50 36.54
C THR A 58 4.02 5.06 37.03
N ARG A 59 5.25 4.56 37.39
CA ARG A 59 5.49 3.21 37.87
C ARG A 59 4.98 2.12 36.93
N ILE A 60 5.11 2.33 35.62
CA ILE A 60 4.71 1.37 34.60
C ILE A 60 5.93 0.53 34.20
N GLY A 61 5.85 -0.78 34.40
CA GLY A 61 6.88 -1.73 33.95
C GLY A 61 6.89 -1.96 32.45
N VAL A 62 8.00 -2.51 31.94
CA VAL A 62 8.18 -2.78 30.50
C VAL A 62 7.15 -3.81 30.00
N GLU A 63 6.82 -4.79 30.81
CA GLU A 63 5.90 -5.88 30.48
C GLU A 63 4.48 -5.39 30.20
N ALA A 64 4.13 -4.23 30.78
CA ALA A 64 2.80 -3.60 30.62
C ALA A 64 2.71 -2.67 29.40
N LEU A 65 3.79 -2.57 28.59
CA LEU A 65 3.79 -1.67 27.43
C LEU A 65 2.90 -2.19 26.30
N ASP A 66 2.01 -1.31 25.91
CA ASP A 66 1.13 -1.52 24.75
C ASP A 66 0.81 -0.18 24.04
N GLU A 67 -0.01 -0.24 23.02
CA GLU A 67 -0.46 0.94 22.28
C GLU A 67 -1.26 1.91 23.16
N ALA A 68 -1.99 1.43 24.16
CA ALA A 68 -2.76 2.27 25.07
C ALA A 68 -1.86 3.07 26.00
N VAL A 69 -0.77 2.48 26.50
CA VAL A 69 0.26 3.18 27.28
C VAL A 69 0.94 4.26 26.46
N ILE A 70 1.30 3.98 25.21
CA ILE A 70 1.87 4.99 24.29
C ILE A 70 0.86 6.11 24.04
N SER A 71 -0.41 5.81 23.78
CA SER A 71 -1.47 6.82 23.58
C SER A 71 -1.64 7.68 24.84
N ARG A 72 -1.65 7.09 26.03
CA ARG A 72 -1.74 7.83 27.29
C ARG A 72 -0.56 8.79 27.48
N PHE A 73 0.65 8.38 27.15
CA PHE A 73 1.82 9.27 27.15
C PHE A 73 1.64 10.45 26.18
N LEU A 74 1.22 10.17 24.94
CA LEU A 74 1.10 11.17 23.88
C LEU A 74 -0.10 12.11 24.07
N ASP A 75 -1.20 11.63 24.65
CA ASP A 75 -2.47 12.39 24.74
C ASP A 75 -2.65 13.07 26.09
N GLN A 76 -2.11 12.50 27.18
CA GLN A 76 -2.32 13.04 28.54
C GLN A 76 -1.06 13.71 29.09
N HIS A 77 0.13 13.09 28.93
CA HIS A 77 1.36 13.68 29.46
C HIS A 77 1.94 14.75 28.56
N LEU A 78 2.10 14.47 27.25
CA LEU A 78 2.82 15.36 26.34
C LEU A 78 2.23 16.80 26.28
N PRO A 79 0.91 17.03 26.24
CA PRO A 79 0.34 18.39 26.21
C PRO A 79 0.61 19.20 27.46
N ARG A 80 0.87 18.54 28.60
CA ARG A 80 1.10 19.16 29.93
C ARG A 80 2.54 18.90 30.41
N CYS A 81 3.43 18.56 29.50
CA CYS A 81 4.77 18.14 29.85
C CYS A 81 5.62 19.31 30.36
N SER A 82 6.09 19.19 31.62
CA SER A 82 7.07 20.10 32.25
C SER A 82 8.44 19.44 32.46
N CYS A 83 8.74 18.34 31.75
CA CYS A 83 10.01 17.62 31.90
C CYS A 83 11.19 18.51 31.51
N GLU A 84 12.28 18.39 32.28
CA GLU A 84 13.52 19.13 32.07
C GLU A 84 14.16 18.79 30.71
N ALA A 85 14.63 19.84 30.03
CA ALA A 85 15.30 19.72 28.73
C ALA A 85 16.68 19.05 28.86
N PRO A 86 17.17 18.39 27.80
CA PRO A 86 16.55 18.25 26.49
C PRO A 86 15.55 17.08 26.41
N VAL A 87 14.34 17.39 25.93
CA VAL A 87 13.28 16.41 25.66
C VAL A 87 12.72 16.60 24.26
N GLU A 88 12.34 15.49 23.61
CA GLU A 88 11.56 15.54 22.38
C GLU A 88 10.09 15.86 22.75
N ARG A 89 9.50 16.83 22.06
CA ARG A 89 8.08 17.24 22.25
C ARG A 89 7.25 17.12 20.99
N ASN A 90 7.88 16.83 19.85
CA ASN A 90 7.13 16.61 18.63
C ASN A 90 6.35 15.29 18.73
N ARG A 91 5.02 15.40 18.77
CA ARG A 91 4.12 14.24 18.89
C ARG A 91 4.39 13.15 17.85
N ARG A 92 4.64 13.54 16.60
CA ARG A 92 4.87 12.62 15.50
C ARG A 92 6.18 11.84 15.67
N ASP A 93 7.24 12.52 16.10
CA ASP A 93 8.54 11.89 16.32
C ASP A 93 8.51 10.98 17.55
N LEU A 94 7.83 11.39 18.61
CA LEU A 94 7.60 10.55 19.80
C LEU A 94 6.77 9.32 19.48
N GLN A 95 5.69 9.46 18.74
CA GLN A 95 4.88 8.33 18.32
C GLN A 95 5.69 7.34 17.48
N ALA A 96 6.51 7.83 16.54
CA ALA A 96 7.37 6.98 15.73
C ALA A 96 8.41 6.24 16.59
N ALA A 97 9.06 6.93 17.54
CA ALA A 97 10.05 6.35 18.42
C ALA A 97 9.45 5.28 19.36
N CYS A 98 8.32 5.60 20.03
CA CYS A 98 7.66 4.68 20.96
C CYS A 98 7.06 3.46 20.23
N THR A 99 6.45 3.67 19.05
CA THR A 99 5.91 2.55 18.25
C THR A 99 7.04 1.62 17.76
N LEU A 100 8.16 2.19 17.33
CA LEU A 100 9.32 1.40 16.92
C LEU A 100 9.93 0.65 18.10
N LEU A 101 10.05 1.29 19.28
CA LEU A 101 10.50 0.64 20.52
C LEU A 101 9.59 -0.55 20.86
N LEU A 102 8.27 -0.35 20.88
CA LEU A 102 7.32 -1.42 21.19
C LEU A 102 7.43 -2.59 20.21
N MET A 103 7.62 -2.31 18.91
CA MET A 103 7.88 -3.34 17.91
C MET A 103 9.15 -4.13 18.21
N VAL A 104 10.24 -3.45 18.57
CA VAL A 104 11.54 -4.09 18.92
C VAL A 104 11.40 -4.95 20.16
N LEU A 105 10.75 -4.45 21.20
CA LEU A 105 10.51 -5.20 22.45
C LEU A 105 9.64 -6.45 22.21
N ARG A 106 8.63 -6.37 21.37
CA ARG A 106 7.80 -7.52 20.96
C ARG A 106 8.58 -8.55 20.13
N THR A 107 9.47 -8.08 19.26
CA THR A 107 10.33 -8.96 18.45
C THR A 107 11.34 -9.68 19.34
N GLY A 108 11.84 -9.00 20.37
CA GLY A 108 12.73 -9.57 21.40
C GLY A 108 12.01 -10.40 22.49
N ASN A 109 10.68 -10.62 22.37
CA ASN A 109 9.85 -11.31 23.35
C ASN A 109 9.87 -10.70 24.75
N VAL A 110 10.26 -9.44 24.91
CA VAL A 110 10.22 -8.68 26.17
C VAL A 110 8.80 -8.26 26.52
N VAL A 111 8.05 -7.83 25.53
CA VAL A 111 6.64 -7.46 25.65
C VAL A 111 5.78 -8.46 24.92
N ALA A 112 4.69 -8.87 25.51
CA ALA A 112 3.75 -9.78 24.86
C ALA A 112 3.24 -9.20 23.54
N LYS A 113 3.16 -10.05 22.52
CA LYS A 113 2.45 -9.66 21.28
C LYS A 113 1.01 -9.32 21.66
N PRO A 114 0.40 -8.32 20.99
CA PRO A 114 -0.99 -7.99 21.26
C PRO A 114 -1.81 -9.28 21.17
N SER A 115 -2.54 -9.59 22.24
CA SER A 115 -3.55 -10.65 22.15
C SER A 115 -4.47 -10.27 21.01
N LEU A 116 -4.79 -11.24 20.16
CA LEU A 116 -5.78 -11.02 19.11
C LEU A 116 -7.01 -10.38 19.76
N PRO A 117 -7.58 -9.32 19.17
CA PRO A 117 -8.77 -8.68 19.74
C PRO A 117 -9.79 -9.76 20.07
N ARG A 118 -10.17 -9.87 21.34
CA ARG A 118 -11.19 -10.80 21.80
C ARG A 118 -12.54 -10.12 21.64
N GLY A 119 -13.45 -10.81 21.00
CA GLY A 119 -14.82 -10.34 20.79
C GLY A 119 -15.48 -11.12 19.66
N TYR A 120 -16.78 -11.27 19.75
CA TYR A 120 -17.55 -12.08 18.80
C TYR A 120 -17.33 -11.69 17.34
N ILE A 121 -17.16 -10.39 17.05
CA ILE A 121 -16.88 -9.92 15.67
C ILE A 121 -15.48 -10.30 15.25
N GLU A 122 -14.48 -10.21 16.12
CA GLU A 122 -13.10 -10.53 15.79
C GLU A 122 -12.89 -12.04 15.62
N GLU A 123 -13.56 -12.85 16.36
CA GLU A 123 -13.61 -14.31 16.20
C GLU A 123 -14.24 -14.67 14.85
N GLU A 124 -15.40 -14.12 14.57
CA GLU A 124 -16.10 -14.28 13.29
C GLU A 124 -15.24 -13.87 12.10
N LEU A 125 -14.54 -12.75 12.20
CA LEU A 125 -13.66 -12.26 11.12
C LEU A 125 -12.42 -13.12 10.96
N ARG A 126 -11.92 -13.74 12.01
CA ARG A 126 -10.79 -14.68 11.96
C ARG A 126 -11.17 -15.93 11.16
N ASP A 127 -12.32 -16.51 11.48
CA ASP A 127 -12.81 -17.70 10.80
C ASP A 127 -13.14 -17.41 9.34
N PHE A 128 -13.73 -16.25 9.07
CA PHE A 128 -13.96 -15.78 7.71
C PHE A 128 -12.64 -15.55 6.96
N ASP A 129 -11.58 -14.99 7.58
CA ASP A 129 -10.27 -14.82 6.95
C ASP A 129 -9.63 -16.17 6.61
N ALA A 130 -9.73 -17.15 7.52
CA ALA A 130 -9.26 -18.51 7.25
C ALA A 130 -9.97 -19.14 6.04
N TYR A 131 -11.29 -18.97 5.94
CA TYR A 131 -12.06 -19.38 4.76
C TYR A 131 -11.60 -18.67 3.47
N LEU A 132 -11.43 -17.35 3.52
CA LEU A 132 -10.97 -16.57 2.35
C LEU A 132 -9.57 -17.00 1.89
N GLN A 133 -8.70 -17.36 2.82
CA GLN A 133 -7.35 -17.83 2.54
C GLN A 133 -7.34 -19.28 2.03
N GLY A 134 -7.93 -20.19 2.78
CA GLY A 134 -7.88 -21.63 2.51
C GLY A 134 -8.78 -22.05 1.35
N ALA A 135 -10.09 -21.79 1.48
CA ALA A 135 -11.06 -22.25 0.48
C ALA A 135 -11.09 -21.38 -0.78
N ARG A 136 -10.77 -20.08 -0.69
CA ARG A 136 -10.88 -19.13 -1.80
C ARG A 136 -9.53 -18.72 -2.39
N GLY A 137 -8.41 -18.94 -1.70
CA GLY A 137 -7.08 -18.59 -2.13
C GLY A 137 -6.89 -17.09 -2.46
N LEU A 138 -7.60 -16.19 -1.76
CA LEU A 138 -7.56 -14.76 -2.02
C LEU A 138 -6.25 -14.14 -1.53
N SER A 139 -5.77 -13.11 -2.25
CA SER A 139 -4.59 -12.35 -1.83
C SER A 139 -4.85 -11.60 -0.52
N SER A 140 -3.79 -11.35 0.25
CA SER A 140 -3.86 -10.62 1.53
C SER A 140 -4.56 -9.26 1.40
N GLY A 141 -4.26 -8.49 0.34
CA GLY A 141 -4.91 -7.20 0.09
C GLY A 141 -6.43 -7.31 -0.08
N THR A 142 -6.89 -8.28 -0.87
CA THR A 142 -8.33 -8.53 -1.07
C THR A 142 -8.99 -8.98 0.23
N ARG A 143 -8.32 -9.85 1.01
CA ARG A 143 -8.81 -10.30 2.30
C ARG A 143 -8.96 -9.13 3.28
N THR A 144 -7.94 -8.28 3.39
CA THR A 144 -7.97 -7.07 4.23
C THR A 144 -9.14 -6.16 3.87
N ASP A 145 -9.39 -5.94 2.58
CA ASP A 145 -10.53 -5.13 2.14
C ASP A 145 -11.88 -5.77 2.49
N TYR A 146 -12.02 -7.08 2.31
CA TYR A 146 -13.25 -7.79 2.64
C TYR A 146 -13.50 -7.78 4.15
N LEU A 147 -12.49 -8.09 4.95
CA LEU A 147 -12.58 -8.05 6.42
C LEU A 147 -12.95 -6.66 6.92
N ARG A 148 -12.38 -5.60 6.34
CA ARG A 148 -12.71 -4.22 6.69
C ARG A 148 -14.19 -3.90 6.44
N VAL A 149 -14.73 -4.31 5.31
CA VAL A 149 -16.14 -4.09 4.97
C VAL A 149 -17.06 -4.87 5.90
N VAL A 150 -16.77 -6.16 6.10
CA VAL A 150 -17.59 -7.05 6.96
C VAL A 150 -17.52 -6.59 8.41
N ARG A 151 -16.33 -6.22 8.93
CA ARG A 151 -16.19 -5.63 10.28
C ARG A 151 -17.09 -4.42 10.46
N GLN A 152 -17.11 -3.49 9.50
CA GLN A 152 -17.96 -2.30 9.59
C GLN A 152 -19.45 -2.63 9.58
N PHE A 153 -19.85 -3.63 8.80
CA PHE A 153 -21.23 -4.12 8.77
C PHE A 153 -21.63 -4.74 10.10
N LEU A 154 -20.83 -5.69 10.61
CA LEU A 154 -21.10 -6.40 11.85
C LEU A 154 -21.04 -5.46 13.08
N ALA A 155 -20.05 -4.56 13.13
CA ALA A 155 -19.94 -3.58 14.21
C ALA A 155 -21.14 -2.64 14.27
N GLY A 156 -21.63 -2.18 13.13
CA GLY A 156 -22.84 -1.35 13.07
C GLY A 156 -24.11 -2.09 13.48
N ARG A 157 -24.15 -3.42 13.33
CA ARG A 157 -25.32 -4.22 13.66
C ARG A 157 -25.31 -4.83 15.06
N PHE A 158 -24.17 -5.35 15.48
CA PHE A 158 -24.06 -6.14 16.73
C PHE A 158 -23.30 -5.40 17.83
N GLY A 159 -22.44 -4.45 17.50
CA GLY A 159 -21.59 -3.78 18.48
C GLY A 159 -20.71 -4.79 19.22
N ARG A 160 -20.99 -5.01 20.53
CA ARG A 160 -20.28 -5.98 21.35
C ARG A 160 -21.07 -7.30 21.57
N ARG A 161 -22.22 -7.45 20.90
CA ARG A 161 -23.08 -8.64 21.05
C ARG A 161 -22.60 -9.78 20.15
N PRO A 162 -22.98 -11.04 20.44
CA PRO A 162 -22.73 -12.17 19.55
C PRO A 162 -23.28 -11.95 18.14
N VAL A 163 -22.54 -12.44 17.15
CA VAL A 163 -22.96 -12.37 15.75
C VAL A 163 -23.99 -13.47 15.48
N ALA A 164 -25.21 -13.07 15.17
CA ALA A 164 -26.30 -13.98 14.82
C ALA A 164 -26.87 -13.61 13.45
N ILE A 165 -26.63 -14.45 12.45
CA ILE A 165 -27.05 -14.20 11.06
C ILE A 165 -28.58 -14.21 10.93
N SER A 166 -29.26 -15.04 11.71
CA SER A 166 -30.74 -15.18 11.72
C SER A 166 -31.50 -13.87 12.03
N VAL A 167 -30.88 -12.93 12.75
CA VAL A 167 -31.51 -11.66 13.10
C VAL A 167 -31.24 -10.54 12.09
N ILE A 168 -30.45 -10.80 11.06
CA ILE A 168 -30.15 -9.83 10.01
C ILE A 168 -31.30 -9.79 9.02
N LYS A 169 -31.88 -8.61 8.81
CA LYS A 169 -32.95 -8.40 7.82
C LYS A 169 -32.38 -7.89 6.49
N PRO A 170 -32.96 -8.27 5.33
CA PRO A 170 -32.54 -7.79 4.01
C PRO A 170 -32.43 -6.26 3.90
N ALA A 171 -33.35 -5.54 4.56
CA ALA A 171 -33.33 -4.07 4.60
C ALA A 171 -32.04 -3.49 5.21
N GLN A 172 -31.44 -4.15 6.20
CA GLN A 172 -30.21 -3.68 6.84
C GLN A 172 -29.00 -3.78 5.93
N ILE A 173 -28.94 -4.80 5.07
CA ILE A 173 -27.90 -4.92 4.02
C ILE A 173 -28.07 -3.78 3.01
N LYS A 174 -29.31 -3.51 2.55
CA LYS A 174 -29.60 -2.41 1.61
C LYS A 174 -29.18 -1.06 2.21
N THR A 175 -29.56 -0.78 3.45
CA THR A 175 -29.20 0.46 4.16
C THR A 175 -27.69 0.62 4.31
N PHE A 176 -26.98 -0.45 4.65
CA PHE A 176 -25.51 -0.41 4.78
C PHE A 176 -24.85 -0.10 3.43
N ILE A 177 -25.27 -0.76 2.35
CA ILE A 177 -24.75 -0.50 0.99
C ILE A 177 -25.05 0.95 0.58
N ALA A 178 -26.27 1.43 0.80
CA ALA A 178 -26.66 2.81 0.49
C ALA A 178 -25.82 3.84 1.27
N ALA A 179 -25.57 3.62 2.56
CA ALA A 179 -24.73 4.49 3.35
C ALA A 179 -23.27 4.52 2.83
N LYS A 180 -22.72 3.37 2.39
CA LYS A 180 -21.40 3.30 1.78
C LYS A 180 -21.31 4.02 0.44
N LEU A 181 -22.36 3.95 -0.37
CA LEU A 181 -22.46 4.68 -1.63
C LEU A 181 -22.54 6.19 -1.42
N LYS A 182 -23.32 6.63 -0.44
CA LYS A 182 -23.43 8.06 -0.09
C LYS A 182 -22.07 8.62 0.39
N ALA A 183 -21.34 7.86 1.18
CA ALA A 183 -20.02 8.26 1.68
C ALA A 183 -18.93 8.26 0.60
N CYS A 184 -19.05 7.43 -0.43
CA CYS A 184 -18.10 7.34 -1.53
C CYS A 184 -18.82 6.93 -2.83
N PRO A 185 -19.26 7.89 -3.64
CA PRO A 185 -20.13 7.64 -4.80
C PRO A 185 -19.41 7.00 -5.99
N SER A 186 -18.42 6.14 -5.80
CA SER A 186 -17.78 5.44 -6.90
C SER A 186 -18.42 4.06 -7.13
N GLY A 187 -18.79 3.76 -8.37
CA GLY A 187 -19.34 2.44 -8.74
C GLY A 187 -18.39 1.29 -8.36
N THR A 188 -17.07 1.52 -8.42
CA THR A 188 -16.05 0.54 -8.01
C THR A 188 -16.13 0.24 -6.50
N ASN A 189 -16.37 1.25 -5.67
CA ASN A 189 -16.53 1.06 -4.23
C ASN A 189 -17.77 0.23 -3.92
N ALA A 190 -18.89 0.51 -4.58
CA ALA A 190 -20.12 -0.25 -4.43
C ALA A 190 -19.95 -1.73 -4.80
N ALA A 191 -19.31 -1.99 -5.94
CA ALA A 191 -19.02 -3.36 -6.38
C ALA A 191 -18.14 -4.10 -5.37
N SER A 192 -17.12 -3.42 -4.81
CA SER A 192 -16.24 -4.01 -3.78
C SER A 192 -16.99 -4.35 -2.50
N VAL A 193 -17.87 -3.45 -2.04
CA VAL A 193 -18.73 -3.69 -0.86
C VAL A 193 -19.65 -4.88 -1.10
N ALA A 194 -20.33 -4.93 -2.25
CA ALA A 194 -21.21 -6.03 -2.62
C ALA A 194 -20.45 -7.37 -2.71
N CYS A 195 -19.24 -7.37 -3.29
CA CYS A 195 -18.40 -8.57 -3.37
C CYS A 195 -17.99 -9.07 -1.98
N ALA A 196 -17.62 -8.18 -1.08
CA ALA A 196 -17.24 -8.54 0.29
C ALA A 196 -18.42 -9.15 1.06
N LEU A 197 -19.61 -8.53 0.98
CA LEU A 197 -20.81 -9.06 1.64
C LEU A 197 -21.26 -10.40 1.04
N ARG A 198 -21.22 -10.54 -0.30
CA ARG A 198 -21.52 -11.83 -0.95
C ARG A 198 -20.55 -12.93 -0.55
N ALA A 199 -19.25 -12.59 -0.40
CA ALA A 199 -18.26 -13.55 0.06
C ALA A 199 -18.52 -13.98 1.50
N TYR A 200 -18.89 -13.04 2.36
CA TYR A 200 -19.25 -13.31 3.75
C TYR A 200 -20.52 -14.18 3.86
N LEU A 201 -21.58 -13.84 3.14
CA LEU A 201 -22.81 -14.64 3.17
C LEU A 201 -22.59 -16.06 2.60
N ARG A 202 -21.70 -16.24 1.60
CA ARG A 202 -21.33 -17.60 1.14
C ARG A 202 -20.60 -18.39 2.23
N TYR A 203 -19.70 -17.75 2.96
CA TYR A 203 -19.05 -18.37 4.11
C TYR A 203 -20.09 -18.82 5.15
N ARG A 204 -21.03 -17.94 5.51
CA ARG A 204 -22.09 -18.25 6.48
C ARG A 204 -23.06 -19.33 5.97
N ALA A 205 -23.36 -19.35 4.67
CA ALA A 205 -24.10 -20.48 4.07
C ALA A 205 -23.38 -21.81 4.24
N GLY A 206 -22.05 -21.81 4.09
CA GLY A 206 -21.20 -22.98 4.38
C GLY A 206 -21.20 -23.41 5.85
N CYS A 207 -21.49 -22.49 6.76
CA CYS A 207 -21.69 -22.77 8.18
C CYS A 207 -23.12 -23.23 8.52
N GLY A 208 -24.03 -23.32 7.53
CA GLY A 208 -25.42 -23.77 7.74
C GLY A 208 -26.47 -22.68 7.92
N ASP A 209 -26.10 -21.39 7.81
CA ASP A 209 -27.08 -20.30 7.97
C ASP A 209 -27.97 -20.12 6.75
N ALA A 210 -29.24 -19.75 7.00
CA ALA A 210 -30.22 -19.42 5.96
C ALA A 210 -29.99 -18.00 5.42
N VAL A 211 -29.15 -17.86 4.40
CA VAL A 211 -28.70 -16.54 3.87
C VAL A 211 -29.34 -16.15 2.53
N LEU A 212 -30.22 -16.95 1.96
CA LEU A 212 -30.75 -16.74 0.62
C LEU A 212 -31.41 -15.36 0.44
N ALA A 213 -32.28 -15.00 1.37
CA ALA A 213 -32.96 -13.70 1.37
C ALA A 213 -31.97 -12.52 1.54
N LEU A 214 -30.92 -12.72 2.34
CA LEU A 214 -29.86 -11.73 2.54
C LEU A 214 -29.01 -11.56 1.28
N HIS A 215 -28.72 -12.66 0.60
CA HIS A 215 -27.93 -12.64 -0.63
C HIS A 215 -28.67 -11.89 -1.75
N GLY A 216 -30.00 -12.10 -1.88
CA GLY A 216 -30.85 -11.38 -2.80
C GLY A 216 -30.96 -9.87 -2.54
N ALA A 217 -30.74 -9.44 -1.30
CA ALA A 217 -30.73 -8.02 -0.92
C ALA A 217 -29.48 -7.26 -1.35
N ILE A 218 -28.40 -7.96 -1.76
CA ILE A 218 -27.16 -7.31 -2.21
C ILE A 218 -27.31 -6.87 -3.66
N LEU A 219 -27.87 -5.69 -3.83
CA LEU A 219 -27.93 -5.04 -5.14
C LEU A 219 -26.55 -4.50 -5.50
N SER A 220 -26.09 -4.79 -6.70
CA SER A 220 -24.93 -4.10 -7.28
C SER A 220 -25.47 -3.03 -8.22
N PRO A 221 -25.06 -1.78 -8.04
CA PRO A 221 -25.34 -0.76 -9.05
C PRO A 221 -24.81 -1.23 -10.40
N ALA A 222 -25.55 -0.94 -11.46
CA ALA A 222 -25.08 -1.21 -12.80
C ALA A 222 -23.72 -0.51 -12.99
N HIS A 223 -22.69 -1.29 -13.27
CA HIS A 223 -21.36 -0.78 -13.52
C HIS A 223 -21.05 -0.93 -15.00
N TRP A 224 -21.19 0.16 -15.71
CA TRP A 224 -20.86 0.22 -17.13
C TRP A 224 -19.35 0.33 -17.29
N ASN A 225 -18.65 -0.80 -17.31
CA ASN A 225 -17.19 -0.85 -17.42
C ASN A 225 -16.63 -0.08 -18.62
N LEU A 226 -17.45 0.10 -19.65
CA LEU A 226 -17.08 0.79 -20.89
C LEU A 226 -17.71 2.19 -21.01
N SER A 227 -18.33 2.76 -19.96
CA SER A 227 -18.99 4.07 -20.04
C SER A 227 -18.03 5.24 -20.22
N THR A 228 -16.82 5.13 -19.75
CA THR A 228 -15.82 6.20 -19.81
C THR A 228 -14.59 5.77 -20.60
N LEU A 229 -13.91 6.73 -21.23
CA LEU A 229 -12.60 6.49 -21.81
C LEU A 229 -11.55 6.26 -20.71
N PRO A 230 -10.57 5.39 -20.95
CA PRO A 230 -9.47 5.21 -20.02
C PRO A 230 -8.67 6.51 -19.90
N ARG A 231 -8.43 6.94 -18.68
CA ARG A 231 -7.58 8.12 -18.43
C ARG A 231 -6.13 7.75 -18.76
N SER A 232 -5.67 8.20 -19.91
CA SER A 232 -4.29 8.08 -20.38
C SER A 232 -3.68 9.48 -20.49
N LEU A 233 -2.36 9.57 -20.47
CA LEU A 233 -1.61 10.78 -20.76
C LEU A 233 -1.41 10.92 -22.27
N ASN A 234 -1.44 12.14 -22.78
CA ASN A 234 -0.98 12.46 -24.13
C ASN A 234 0.56 12.57 -24.16
N THR A 235 1.14 12.72 -25.35
CA THR A 235 2.59 12.77 -25.55
C THR A 235 3.25 13.91 -24.75
N GLN A 236 2.69 15.10 -24.78
CA GLN A 236 3.22 16.26 -24.04
C GLN A 236 3.14 16.06 -22.51
N GLU A 237 2.08 15.44 -22.02
CA GLU A 237 1.95 15.10 -20.60
C GLU A 237 2.97 14.03 -20.17
N ILE A 238 3.22 13.04 -21.03
CA ILE A 238 4.25 12.02 -20.81
C ILE A 238 5.62 12.69 -20.69
N GLU A 239 5.96 13.57 -21.63
CA GLU A 239 7.22 14.31 -21.62
C GLU A 239 7.39 15.14 -20.35
N ARG A 240 6.34 15.86 -19.92
CA ARG A 240 6.35 16.62 -18.66
C ARG A 240 6.56 15.72 -17.45
N VAL A 241 5.92 14.54 -17.39
CA VAL A 241 6.11 13.58 -16.30
C VAL A 241 7.53 13.02 -16.30
N LEU A 242 8.12 12.73 -17.45
CA LEU A 242 9.50 12.27 -17.57
C LEU A 242 10.50 13.38 -17.20
N ALA A 243 10.24 14.62 -17.59
CA ALA A 243 11.04 15.79 -17.22
C ALA A 243 10.92 16.18 -15.73
N ALA A 244 9.94 15.63 -15.01
CA ALA A 244 9.72 15.91 -13.61
C ALA A 244 10.77 15.30 -12.65
N PHE A 245 11.91 14.82 -13.18
CA PHE A 245 13.02 14.23 -12.42
C PHE A 245 14.35 14.96 -12.71
N PRO A 246 14.49 16.23 -12.35
CA PRO A 246 15.74 16.95 -12.51
C PRO A 246 16.84 16.33 -11.63
N ALA A 247 18.09 16.44 -12.05
CA ALA A 247 19.25 15.88 -11.33
C ALA A 247 19.45 16.49 -9.92
N THR A 248 18.81 17.60 -9.63
CA THR A 248 18.81 18.25 -8.30
C THR A 248 18.02 17.48 -7.25
N LEU A 249 17.13 16.57 -7.64
CA LEU A 249 16.40 15.73 -6.70
C LEU A 249 17.27 14.58 -6.20
N PRO A 250 17.29 14.30 -4.88
CA PRO A 250 18.20 13.29 -4.29
C PRO A 250 17.86 11.85 -4.68
N ASP A 251 16.70 11.59 -5.25
CA ASP A 251 16.23 10.25 -5.65
C ASP A 251 15.64 10.23 -7.06
N TYR A 252 16.21 11.09 -7.95
CA TYR A 252 15.66 11.29 -9.28
C TYR A 252 15.81 10.05 -10.19
N ARG A 253 16.94 9.33 -10.10
CA ARG A 253 17.17 8.14 -10.94
C ARG A 253 16.20 7.02 -10.60
N ARG A 254 15.97 6.79 -9.29
CA ARG A 254 14.97 5.82 -8.83
C ARG A 254 13.58 6.20 -9.32
N GLY A 255 13.21 7.47 -9.13
CA GLY A 255 11.89 7.97 -9.52
C GLY A 255 11.67 7.87 -11.02
N TYR A 256 12.64 8.26 -11.81
CA TYR A 256 12.62 8.17 -13.26
C TYR A 256 12.48 6.71 -13.74
N ALA A 257 13.29 5.79 -13.19
CA ALA A 257 13.25 4.38 -13.56
C ALA A 257 11.88 3.75 -13.20
N ILE A 258 11.29 4.09 -12.05
CA ILE A 258 9.95 3.63 -11.66
C ILE A 258 8.89 4.08 -12.67
N VAL A 259 8.94 5.36 -13.09
CA VAL A 259 7.96 5.89 -14.06
C VAL A 259 8.16 5.24 -15.42
N ARG A 260 9.42 5.04 -15.88
CA ARG A 260 9.72 4.31 -17.12
C ARG A 260 9.17 2.88 -17.07
N CYS A 261 9.36 2.14 -15.98
CA CYS A 261 8.78 0.79 -15.81
C CYS A 261 7.25 0.78 -15.95
N ALA A 262 6.57 1.77 -15.36
CA ALA A 262 5.12 1.87 -15.46
C ALA A 262 4.63 2.27 -16.86
N LEU A 263 5.38 3.16 -17.56
CA LEU A 263 5.02 3.75 -18.83
C LEU A 263 5.38 2.87 -20.02
N ASP A 264 6.55 2.22 -20.01
CA ASP A 264 7.06 1.51 -21.18
C ASP A 264 6.82 -0.01 -21.10
N LEU A 265 6.85 -0.58 -19.91
CA LEU A 265 6.54 -2.00 -19.66
C LEU A 265 5.09 -2.20 -19.16
N GLY A 266 4.39 -1.11 -18.88
CA GLY A 266 3.04 -1.17 -18.32
C GLY A 266 2.98 -1.95 -17.02
N LEU A 267 4.01 -1.93 -16.17
CA LEU A 267 4.02 -2.66 -14.91
C LEU A 267 3.00 -2.12 -13.92
N ARG A 268 2.35 -3.03 -13.21
CA ARG A 268 1.55 -2.69 -12.03
C ARG A 268 2.48 -2.32 -10.88
N ILE A 269 2.01 -1.48 -9.96
CA ILE A 269 2.83 -1.05 -8.81
C ILE A 269 3.37 -2.25 -8.02
N GLY A 270 2.54 -3.26 -7.78
CA GLY A 270 3.00 -4.48 -7.12
C GLY A 270 4.08 -5.24 -7.91
N GLU A 271 4.05 -5.20 -9.23
CA GLU A 271 5.09 -5.79 -10.08
C GLU A 271 6.40 -4.97 -9.98
N ILE A 272 6.30 -3.64 -9.93
CA ILE A 272 7.46 -2.74 -9.74
C ILE A 272 8.12 -2.97 -8.36
N THR A 273 7.33 -3.09 -7.29
CA THR A 273 7.87 -3.31 -5.93
C THR A 273 8.53 -4.66 -5.75
N ASN A 274 8.04 -5.67 -6.46
CA ASN A 274 8.53 -7.05 -6.37
C ASN A 274 9.61 -7.39 -7.40
N LEU A 275 9.96 -6.46 -8.31
CA LEU A 275 10.98 -6.68 -9.32
C LEU A 275 12.35 -6.86 -8.67
N LYS A 276 13.04 -7.95 -8.99
CA LYS A 276 14.36 -8.29 -8.48
C LYS A 276 15.44 -8.07 -9.53
N LEU A 277 16.67 -7.89 -9.09
CA LEU A 277 17.82 -7.73 -9.99
C LEU A 277 17.98 -8.95 -10.93
N ASN A 278 17.75 -10.14 -10.43
CA ASN A 278 17.83 -11.38 -11.20
C ASN A 278 16.64 -11.64 -12.14
N ASP A 279 15.62 -10.78 -12.11
CA ASP A 279 14.52 -10.84 -13.07
C ASP A 279 14.86 -10.11 -14.38
N ILE A 280 15.98 -9.40 -14.43
CA ILE A 280 16.41 -8.62 -15.60
C ILE A 280 17.56 -9.35 -16.29
N ASP A 281 17.30 -9.81 -17.50
CA ASP A 281 18.32 -10.35 -18.39
C ASP A 281 18.89 -9.22 -19.25
N TRP A 282 20.02 -8.70 -18.81
CA TRP A 282 20.72 -7.61 -19.50
C TRP A 282 21.28 -8.01 -20.85
N ARG A 283 21.62 -9.29 -21.03
CA ARG A 283 22.20 -9.81 -22.27
C ARG A 283 21.16 -9.93 -23.37
N ASN A 284 20.00 -10.50 -23.02
CA ASN A 284 18.90 -10.70 -23.95
C ASN A 284 17.92 -9.52 -24.00
N GLY A 285 18.10 -8.50 -23.15
CA GLY A 285 17.23 -7.33 -23.10
C GLY A 285 15.80 -7.70 -22.71
N THR A 286 15.61 -8.54 -21.71
CA THR A 286 14.29 -8.99 -21.26
C THR A 286 14.11 -8.82 -19.75
N VAL A 287 12.86 -8.77 -19.32
CA VAL A 287 12.47 -8.77 -17.90
C VAL A 287 11.43 -9.84 -17.65
N THR A 288 11.67 -10.67 -16.62
CA THR A 288 10.79 -11.77 -16.19
C THR A 288 9.96 -11.32 -15.00
N LEU A 289 8.65 -11.43 -15.10
CA LEU A 289 7.71 -11.10 -14.02
C LEU A 289 7.18 -12.38 -13.39
N ARG A 290 7.76 -12.79 -12.26
CA ARG A 290 7.44 -14.08 -11.58
C ARG A 290 6.20 -13.99 -10.69
N GLN A 291 5.93 -12.85 -10.11
CA GLN A 291 4.81 -12.64 -9.18
C GLN A 291 3.78 -11.68 -9.77
N SER A 292 3.10 -12.11 -10.83
CA SER A 292 2.00 -11.33 -11.39
C SER A 292 0.69 -11.57 -10.64
N LYS A 293 -0.28 -10.67 -10.76
CA LYS A 293 -1.64 -10.85 -10.22
C LYS A 293 -2.33 -12.12 -10.76
N SER A 294 -1.87 -12.63 -11.91
CA SER A 294 -2.36 -13.85 -12.55
C SER A 294 -1.67 -15.14 -12.05
N ARG A 295 -0.64 -15.04 -11.19
CA ARG A 295 0.23 -16.15 -10.76
C ARG A 295 0.96 -16.85 -11.92
N ARG A 296 1.09 -16.20 -13.08
CA ARG A 296 1.82 -16.69 -14.25
C ARG A 296 3.10 -15.92 -14.42
N GLU A 297 4.14 -16.59 -14.89
CA GLU A 297 5.36 -15.91 -15.32
C GLU A 297 5.15 -15.25 -16.69
N HIS A 298 5.72 -14.09 -16.87
CA HIS A 298 5.68 -13.37 -18.14
C HIS A 298 7.06 -12.80 -18.43
N ILE A 299 7.55 -13.01 -19.64
CA ILE A 299 8.77 -12.42 -20.14
C ILE A 299 8.39 -11.26 -21.07
N LEU A 300 8.95 -10.09 -20.83
CA LEU A 300 8.71 -8.88 -21.62
C LEU A 300 10.02 -8.39 -22.20
N PRO A 301 10.04 -7.86 -23.44
CA PRO A 301 11.18 -7.12 -23.93
C PRO A 301 11.43 -5.88 -23.07
N LEU A 302 12.68 -5.60 -22.77
CA LEU A 302 13.11 -4.44 -21.99
C LEU A 302 13.49 -3.29 -22.93
N PRO A 303 12.68 -2.23 -23.08
CA PRO A 303 13.03 -1.10 -23.92
C PRO A 303 14.33 -0.46 -23.45
N VAL A 304 15.19 -0.09 -24.40
CA VAL A 304 16.54 0.46 -24.14
C VAL A 304 16.51 1.63 -23.16
N ALA A 305 15.55 2.54 -23.32
CA ALA A 305 15.42 3.69 -22.43
C ALA A 305 15.09 3.29 -20.99
N THR A 306 14.24 2.28 -20.79
CA THR A 306 13.89 1.75 -19.48
C THR A 306 15.04 0.97 -18.86
N GLY A 307 15.72 0.14 -19.65
CA GLY A 307 16.92 -0.58 -19.23
C GLY A 307 18.02 0.38 -18.77
N ARG A 308 18.33 1.43 -19.55
CA ARG A 308 19.27 2.49 -19.14
C ARG A 308 18.86 3.20 -17.86
N ALA A 309 17.58 3.51 -17.69
CA ALA A 309 17.09 4.16 -16.50
C ALA A 309 17.29 3.27 -15.25
N ILE A 310 16.98 1.97 -15.34
CA ILE A 310 17.19 1.01 -14.25
C ILE A 310 18.70 0.86 -13.98
N ALA A 311 19.52 0.67 -15.00
CA ALA A 311 20.97 0.52 -14.87
C ALA A 311 21.60 1.75 -14.18
N ASN A 312 21.22 2.96 -14.60
CA ASN A 312 21.68 4.20 -13.99
C ASN A 312 21.28 4.32 -12.51
N TYR A 313 20.05 3.91 -12.19
CA TYR A 313 19.62 3.87 -10.79
C TYR A 313 20.46 2.86 -9.99
N VAL A 314 20.59 1.64 -10.47
CA VAL A 314 21.31 0.57 -9.77
C VAL A 314 22.78 0.93 -9.57
N ARG A 315 23.41 1.53 -10.59
CA ARG A 315 24.84 1.86 -10.56
C ARG A 315 25.19 3.09 -9.72
N TYR A 316 24.35 4.13 -9.77
CA TYR A 316 24.75 5.45 -9.27
C TYR A 316 23.92 5.96 -8.07
N GLU A 317 22.78 5.34 -7.76
CA GLU A 317 21.90 5.89 -6.73
C GLU A 317 21.35 4.82 -5.76
N ARG A 318 21.28 3.57 -6.19
CA ARG A 318 20.79 2.49 -5.34
C ARG A 318 21.72 2.31 -4.14
N PRO A 319 21.19 2.39 -2.89
CA PRO A 319 22.01 2.11 -1.70
C PRO A 319 22.64 0.73 -1.77
N SER A 320 23.86 0.59 -1.25
CA SER A 320 24.48 -0.72 -1.07
C SER A 320 23.63 -1.55 -0.11
N THR A 321 23.13 -2.70 -0.55
CA THR A 321 22.24 -3.58 0.21
C THR A 321 22.30 -4.99 -0.35
N THR A 322 22.11 -5.99 0.51
CA THR A 322 21.97 -7.40 0.13
C THR A 322 20.57 -7.74 -0.38
N ASN A 323 19.60 -6.83 -0.26
CA ASN A 323 18.25 -7.05 -0.71
C ASN A 323 18.20 -7.19 -2.24
N PRO A 324 17.62 -8.26 -2.78
CA PRO A 324 17.58 -8.50 -4.23
C PRO A 324 16.61 -7.59 -4.99
N ALA A 325 15.72 -6.84 -4.34
CA ALA A 325 14.77 -5.96 -5.02
C ALA A 325 15.50 -4.87 -5.81
N VAL A 326 15.03 -4.58 -7.02
CA VAL A 326 15.56 -3.49 -7.83
C VAL A 326 15.40 -2.17 -7.08
N PHE A 327 14.18 -1.87 -6.66
CA PHE A 327 13.85 -0.62 -5.98
C PHE A 327 13.81 -0.80 -4.48
N VAL A 328 14.74 -0.15 -3.78
CA VAL A 328 14.88 -0.20 -2.32
C VAL A 328 14.66 1.17 -1.69
N ARG A 329 14.48 1.20 -0.38
CA ARG A 329 14.33 2.44 0.36
C ARG A 329 15.67 3.19 0.45
N HIS A 330 15.62 4.51 0.28
CA HIS A 330 16.79 5.39 0.48
C HIS A 330 16.87 5.94 1.90
N VAL A 331 15.79 5.81 2.65
CA VAL A 331 15.71 6.19 4.06
C VAL A 331 15.54 4.93 4.92
N ALA A 332 16.07 4.99 6.11
CA ALA A 332 16.04 3.85 7.04
C ALA A 332 14.61 3.34 7.35
N PRO A 333 14.43 2.04 7.54
CA PRO A 333 15.42 0.97 7.29
C PRO A 333 15.71 0.79 5.80
N ARG A 334 17.02 0.71 5.42
CA ARG A 334 17.43 0.75 4.00
C ARG A 334 17.44 -0.61 3.30
N ASP A 335 17.58 -1.70 4.06
CA ASP A 335 17.70 -3.05 3.50
C ASP A 335 16.34 -3.71 3.20
N VAL A 336 15.34 -2.91 2.87
CA VAL A 336 13.99 -3.37 2.53
C VAL A 336 13.54 -2.83 1.18
N PRO A 337 12.69 -3.57 0.46
CA PRO A 337 12.11 -3.10 -0.79
C PRO A 337 11.34 -1.79 -0.60
N LEU A 338 11.25 -0.99 -1.65
CA LEU A 338 10.35 0.16 -1.67
C LEU A 338 8.90 -0.35 -1.61
N SER A 339 8.13 0.16 -0.66
CA SER A 339 6.73 -0.26 -0.49
C SER A 339 5.83 0.22 -1.64
N VAL A 340 4.66 -0.41 -1.78
CA VAL A 340 3.60 0.02 -2.70
C VAL A 340 3.26 1.50 -2.52
N ASP A 341 3.12 1.96 -1.27
CA ASP A 341 2.88 3.38 -0.97
C ASP A 341 4.05 4.28 -1.34
N GLY A 342 5.29 3.76 -1.22
CA GLY A 342 6.49 4.45 -1.67
C GLY A 342 6.47 4.70 -3.19
N VAL A 343 6.13 3.69 -3.98
CA VAL A 343 5.98 3.82 -5.44
C VAL A 343 4.82 4.76 -5.79
N HIS A 344 3.68 4.65 -5.11
CA HIS A 344 2.57 5.59 -5.27
C HIS A 344 2.99 7.04 -4.98
N LYS A 345 3.78 7.25 -3.94
CA LYS A 345 4.30 8.59 -3.57
C LYS A 345 5.22 9.14 -4.65
N VAL A 346 6.12 8.32 -5.20
CA VAL A 346 7.01 8.71 -6.30
C VAL A 346 6.20 9.19 -7.52
N ILE A 347 5.27 8.37 -7.99
CA ILE A 347 4.42 8.68 -9.15
C ILE A 347 3.58 9.94 -8.88
N ARG A 348 2.92 10.05 -7.74
CA ARG A 348 2.11 11.21 -7.37
C ARG A 348 2.94 12.50 -7.33
N ASN A 349 4.17 12.42 -6.81
CA ASN A 349 5.07 13.56 -6.78
C ASN A 349 5.52 13.98 -8.20
N ALA A 350 5.75 13.01 -9.11
CA ALA A 350 6.06 13.29 -10.51
C ALA A 350 4.89 14.02 -11.19
N TYR A 351 3.67 13.55 -11.04
CA TYR A 351 2.47 14.24 -11.56
C TYR A 351 2.34 15.67 -11.02
N ARG A 352 2.54 15.85 -9.71
CA ARG A 352 2.47 17.18 -9.09
C ARG A 352 3.52 18.13 -9.67
N ARG A 353 4.76 17.69 -9.85
CA ARG A 353 5.83 18.50 -10.48
C ARG A 353 5.56 18.78 -11.95
N ALA A 354 4.94 17.85 -12.67
CA ALA A 354 4.51 18.03 -14.04
C ALA A 354 3.26 18.93 -14.19
N GLY A 355 2.69 19.46 -13.10
CA GLY A 355 1.48 20.30 -13.13
C GLY A 355 0.19 19.53 -13.45
N LEU A 356 0.17 18.21 -13.28
CA LEU A 356 -0.97 17.36 -13.61
C LEU A 356 -1.80 17.08 -12.35
N LYS A 357 -3.06 17.54 -12.35
CA LYS A 357 -3.96 17.48 -11.17
C LYS A 357 -4.44 16.06 -10.81
N HIS A 358 -4.45 15.12 -11.76
CA HIS A 358 -5.12 13.81 -11.60
C HIS A 358 -4.22 12.65 -12.02
N GLY A 359 -3.09 12.46 -11.34
CA GLY A 359 -2.16 11.39 -11.62
C GLY A 359 -2.43 10.11 -10.82
N ARG A 360 -2.95 9.08 -11.49
CA ARG A 360 -2.99 7.71 -10.94
C ARG A 360 -1.97 6.85 -11.67
N SER A 361 -1.34 5.93 -10.95
CA SER A 361 -0.35 5.00 -11.53
C SER A 361 -0.88 4.20 -12.72
N HIS A 362 -2.17 3.85 -12.71
CA HIS A 362 -2.82 3.18 -13.83
C HIS A 362 -2.88 4.03 -15.11
N ALA A 363 -2.85 5.36 -15.01
CA ALA A 363 -2.84 6.22 -16.18
C ALA A 363 -1.56 6.04 -17.02
N LEU A 364 -0.40 5.82 -16.40
CA LEU A 364 0.85 5.50 -17.12
C LEU A 364 0.71 4.21 -17.93
N ARG A 365 0.14 3.18 -17.35
CA ARG A 365 -0.13 1.91 -18.02
C ARG A 365 -1.20 2.06 -19.13
N HIS A 366 -2.24 2.87 -18.91
CA HIS A 366 -3.22 3.20 -19.93
C HIS A 366 -2.61 3.99 -21.10
N SER A 367 -1.59 4.82 -20.83
CA SER A 367 -0.86 5.55 -21.87
C SER A 367 -0.04 4.61 -22.76
N LEU A 368 0.52 3.53 -22.20
CA LEU A 368 1.16 2.49 -23.02
C LEU A 368 0.12 1.84 -23.96
N ALA A 369 -1.00 1.39 -23.41
CA ALA A 369 -2.06 0.77 -24.21
C ALA A 369 -2.56 1.68 -25.32
N ARG A 370 -2.76 2.96 -25.02
CA ARG A 370 -3.18 3.97 -25.98
C ARG A 370 -2.15 4.12 -27.11
N ARG A 371 -0.86 4.29 -26.78
CA ARG A 371 0.22 4.37 -27.78
C ARG A 371 0.28 3.14 -28.67
N MET A 372 0.11 1.93 -28.10
CA MET A 372 0.09 0.69 -28.89
C MET A 372 -1.07 0.68 -29.88
N VAL A 373 -2.27 1.06 -29.46
CA VAL A 373 -3.44 1.16 -30.36
C VAL A 373 -3.21 2.22 -31.44
N GLU A 374 -2.72 3.40 -31.07
CA GLU A 374 -2.40 4.49 -32.02
C GLU A 374 -1.34 4.07 -33.05
N HIS A 375 -0.43 3.12 -32.70
CA HIS A 375 0.55 2.55 -33.64
C HIS A 375 0.05 1.27 -34.35
N GLY A 376 -1.25 1.00 -34.31
CA GLY A 376 -1.88 -0.09 -35.06
C GLY A 376 -1.87 -1.46 -34.40
N SER A 377 -1.39 -1.59 -33.13
CA SER A 377 -1.44 -2.87 -32.43
C SER A 377 -2.88 -3.34 -32.25
N SER A 378 -3.08 -4.63 -32.38
CA SER A 378 -4.38 -5.26 -32.11
C SER A 378 -4.72 -5.21 -30.63
N ILE A 379 -6.02 -5.24 -30.29
CA ILE A 379 -6.47 -5.32 -28.90
C ILE A 379 -5.94 -6.57 -28.17
N LYS A 380 -5.69 -7.67 -28.92
CA LYS A 380 -5.08 -8.87 -28.37
C LYS A 380 -3.63 -8.63 -27.97
N GLU A 381 -2.82 -8.02 -28.84
CA GLU A 381 -1.42 -7.68 -28.52
C GLU A 381 -1.33 -6.73 -27.32
N VAL A 382 -2.21 -5.73 -27.25
CA VAL A 382 -2.33 -4.85 -26.08
C VAL A 382 -2.67 -5.66 -24.82
N ALA A 383 -3.59 -6.61 -24.91
CA ALA A 383 -3.95 -7.48 -23.78
C ALA A 383 -2.76 -8.33 -23.33
N ASP A 384 -2.00 -8.89 -24.27
CA ASP A 384 -0.84 -9.73 -24.00
C ASP A 384 0.29 -8.94 -23.34
N VAL A 385 0.67 -7.78 -23.89
CA VAL A 385 1.68 -6.89 -23.31
C VAL A 385 1.26 -6.40 -21.92
N LEU A 386 -0.01 -6.04 -21.76
CA LEU A 386 -0.53 -5.63 -20.46
C LEU A 386 -0.85 -6.81 -19.54
N ARG A 387 -0.74 -8.04 -19.98
CA ARG A 387 -0.99 -9.24 -19.18
C ARG A 387 -2.40 -9.21 -18.55
N HIS A 388 -3.41 -8.89 -19.37
CA HIS A 388 -4.79 -8.93 -18.96
C HIS A 388 -5.29 -10.37 -18.91
N ARG A 389 -5.94 -10.75 -17.81
CA ARG A 389 -6.52 -12.10 -17.64
C ARG A 389 -7.73 -12.33 -18.55
N SER A 390 -8.41 -11.26 -18.93
CA SER A 390 -9.58 -11.28 -19.78
C SER A 390 -9.48 -10.16 -20.82
N LEU A 391 -9.75 -10.48 -22.07
CA LEU A 391 -9.85 -9.51 -23.18
C LEU A 391 -10.86 -8.41 -22.89
N ASN A 392 -11.94 -8.71 -22.17
CA ASN A 392 -12.93 -7.71 -21.77
C ASN A 392 -12.32 -6.52 -21.00
N THR A 393 -11.22 -6.73 -20.28
CA THR A 393 -10.50 -5.65 -19.61
C THR A 393 -9.78 -4.73 -20.61
N THR A 394 -9.47 -5.25 -21.79
CA THR A 394 -8.74 -4.52 -22.85
C THR A 394 -9.70 -3.83 -23.82
N LEU A 395 -10.97 -4.27 -23.91
CA LEU A 395 -11.97 -3.67 -24.79
C LEU A 395 -12.21 -2.17 -24.55
N ILE A 396 -11.87 -1.68 -23.36
CA ILE A 396 -11.95 -0.23 -23.08
C ILE A 396 -11.05 0.59 -24.03
N TYR A 397 -9.98 0.00 -24.56
CA TYR A 397 -9.07 0.66 -25.50
C TYR A 397 -9.57 0.62 -26.95
N ALA A 398 -10.50 -0.26 -27.28
CA ALA A 398 -11.11 -0.26 -28.61
C ALA A 398 -11.78 1.09 -28.96
N LYS A 399 -12.23 1.81 -27.94
CA LYS A 399 -12.78 3.18 -28.08
C LYS A 399 -11.75 4.24 -28.49
N LEU A 400 -10.48 3.92 -28.40
CA LEU A 400 -9.37 4.82 -28.78
C LEU A 400 -8.90 4.58 -30.20
N ASP A 401 -9.38 3.52 -30.84
CA ASP A 401 -9.00 3.14 -32.21
C ASP A 401 -9.91 3.88 -33.22
N THR A 402 -9.76 5.20 -33.24
CA THR A 402 -10.58 6.07 -34.10
C THR A 402 -10.48 5.68 -35.60
N PRO A 403 -9.32 5.32 -36.17
CA PRO A 403 -9.25 4.90 -37.57
C PRO A 403 -10.11 3.67 -37.87
N ARG A 404 -10.03 2.62 -37.03
CA ARG A 404 -10.86 1.42 -37.23
C ARG A 404 -12.34 1.67 -36.96
N LEU A 405 -12.67 2.53 -36.01
CA LEU A 405 -14.04 2.93 -35.73
C LEU A 405 -14.62 3.73 -36.92
N ALA A 406 -13.82 4.63 -37.52
CA ALA A 406 -14.21 5.38 -38.69
C ALA A 406 -14.42 4.48 -39.93
N ALA A 407 -13.61 3.43 -40.08
CA ALA A 407 -13.71 2.49 -41.20
C ALA A 407 -15.03 1.66 -41.19
N VAL A 408 -15.65 1.48 -40.03
CA VAL A 408 -16.93 0.74 -39.89
C VAL A 408 -18.12 1.68 -39.67
N ALA A 409 -17.86 2.97 -39.56
CA ALA A 409 -18.93 3.96 -39.41
C ALA A 409 -19.65 4.15 -40.76
N LEU A 410 -20.97 4.28 -40.71
CA LEU A 410 -21.74 4.70 -41.87
C LEU A 410 -21.32 6.13 -42.25
N PRO A 411 -21.34 6.47 -43.56
CA PRO A 411 -21.09 7.84 -44.01
C PRO A 411 -22.09 8.81 -43.37
N TRP A 412 -21.60 9.98 -43.01
CA TRP A 412 -22.45 11.02 -42.42
C TRP A 412 -23.55 11.41 -43.41
N PRO A 413 -24.82 11.51 -42.97
CA PRO A 413 -25.89 11.97 -43.84
C PRO A 413 -25.55 13.35 -44.43
N GLY A 414 -25.40 13.44 -45.76
CA GLY A 414 -25.02 14.68 -46.46
C GLY A 414 -23.53 14.83 -46.79
N SER A 415 -22.66 13.88 -46.44
CA SER A 415 -21.32 13.82 -47.01
C SER A 415 -21.42 13.35 -48.46
N ALA A 416 -20.94 14.19 -49.41
CA ALA A 416 -20.80 13.78 -50.80
C ALA A 416 -19.96 12.50 -50.90
N GLN A 417 -20.41 11.53 -51.68
CA GLN A 417 -19.68 10.34 -52.03
C GLN A 417 -18.44 10.67 -52.83
#